data_d7ae5a48130919fd099b35fd784284d5
#
_entry.id   d7ae5a48130919fd099b35fd784284d5
#
_cell.length_a   1.000
_cell.length_b   1.000
_cell.length_c   1.000
_cell.angle_alpha   90.00
_cell.angle_beta   90.00
_cell.angle_gamma   90.00
#
_symmetry.space_group_name_H-M   'P 1'
#
loop_
_entity.id
_entity.type
_entity.pdbx_description
1 polymer ?
#
loop_
_entity_poly.entity_id
_entity_poly.type
_entity_poly.pdbx_seq_one_letter_code
_entity_poly.pdbx_strand_id
1 'polypeptide(L)'
;MTLKTRPFDPAAYLKTDTARAAYMNEALETGDPAFIADAVGVLARARGMGKVAREAGLSRESLYRALSSDGNPEFATILKVMAALHLNFKATPAKHI
;
A
#
# COMPACT_ATOMS: atom_id res chain seq x y z
N MET A 1 27.95 9.05 -15.26
CA MET A 1 27.24 8.82 -14.94
C MET A 1 26.65 9.16 -14.12
N THR A 2 26.13 9.37 -14.00
CA THR A 2 25.49 9.83 -13.30
C THR A 2 24.90 9.02 -12.56
N LEU A 3 25.09 8.92 -11.84
CA LEU A 3 24.64 8.20 -11.15
C LEU A 3 23.49 8.58 -10.74
N LYS A 4 22.64 8.21 -10.90
CA LYS A 4 21.56 8.49 -10.59
C LYS A 4 21.38 8.11 -9.35
N THR A 5 21.57 8.70 -8.52
CA THR A 5 21.36 8.35 -7.36
C THR A 5 20.06 8.48 -7.12
N ARG A 6 19.30 7.75 -7.31
CA ARG A 6 18.09 7.89 -7.08
C ARG A 6 17.84 7.68 -5.74
N PRO A 7 17.01 8.28 -5.16
CA PRO A 7 16.57 8.09 -3.84
C PRO A 7 16.03 6.72 -3.71
N PHE A 8 15.78 6.28 -2.55
CA PHE A 8 15.21 5.01 -2.27
C PHE A 8 14.03 4.72 -3.17
N ASP A 9 14.02 3.58 -3.78
CA ASP A 9 12.94 3.17 -4.66
C ASP A 9 12.18 2.02 -3.99
N PRO A 10 11.03 2.29 -3.38
CA PRO A 10 10.29 1.25 -2.69
C PRO A 10 9.93 0.07 -3.59
N ALA A 11 9.66 0.34 -4.86
CA ALA A 11 9.26 -0.74 -5.75
C ALA A 11 10.36 -1.77 -5.91
N ALA A 12 11.61 -1.34 -5.96
CA ALA A 12 12.72 -2.27 -6.10
C ALA A 12 12.93 -3.08 -4.84
N TYR A 13 12.55 -2.52 -3.70
CA TYR A 13 12.74 -3.16 -2.43
C TYR A 13 11.60 -4.07 -2.05
N LEU A 14 10.38 -3.78 -2.52
CA LEU A 14 9.19 -4.48 -2.07
C LEU A 14 8.84 -5.65 -2.97
N LYS A 15 9.73 -6.61 -3.06
CA LYS A 15 9.52 -7.73 -3.96
C LYS A 15 9.05 -9.00 -3.28
N THR A 16 9.03 -9.04 -1.98
CA THR A 16 8.57 -10.24 -1.28
C THR A 16 7.39 -9.91 -0.41
N ASP A 17 6.61 -10.91 -0.08
CA ASP A 17 5.46 -10.71 0.81
C ASP A 17 5.93 -10.21 2.17
N THR A 18 7.05 -10.72 2.65
CA THR A 18 7.58 -10.30 3.94
C THR A 18 7.96 -8.82 3.93
N ALA A 19 8.63 -8.37 2.88
CA ALA A 19 9.01 -6.96 2.78
C ALA A 19 7.79 -6.07 2.68
N ARG A 20 6.78 -6.49 1.93
CA ARG A 20 5.57 -5.71 1.80
C ARG A 20 4.82 -5.62 3.12
N ALA A 21 4.77 -6.73 3.86
CA ALA A 21 4.11 -6.72 5.16
C ALA A 21 4.83 -5.79 6.12
N ALA A 22 6.16 -5.82 6.13
CA ALA A 22 6.93 -4.95 7.01
C ALA A 22 6.70 -3.48 6.68
N TYR A 23 6.65 -3.15 5.40
CA TYR A 23 6.42 -1.78 4.96
C TYR A 23 5.05 -1.30 5.41
N MET A 24 4.05 -2.16 5.23
CA MET A 24 2.68 -1.81 5.61
C MET A 24 2.56 -1.65 7.13
N ASN A 25 3.24 -2.50 7.88
CA ASN A 25 3.17 -2.43 9.33
C ASN A 25 3.75 -1.13 9.86
N GLU A 26 4.82 -0.64 9.25
CA GLU A 26 5.39 0.63 9.65
C GLU A 26 4.39 1.76 9.40
N ALA A 27 3.69 1.70 8.28
CA ALA A 27 2.70 2.72 7.98
C ALA A 27 1.54 2.66 8.98
N LEU A 28 1.09 1.45 9.29
CA LEU A 28 -0.03 1.30 10.20
C LEU A 28 0.30 1.80 11.60
N GLU A 29 1.56 1.71 12.00
CA GLU A 29 1.95 2.19 13.31
C GLU A 29 1.86 3.68 13.45
N THR A 30 1.83 4.41 12.34
CA THR A 30 1.72 5.86 12.42
C THR A 30 0.32 6.30 12.84
N GLY A 31 -0.69 5.46 12.59
CA GLY A 31 -2.06 5.85 12.85
C GLY A 31 -2.55 6.99 11.97
N ASP A 32 -1.79 7.36 10.95
CA ASP A 32 -2.13 8.48 10.08
C ASP A 32 -2.79 7.96 8.82
N PRO A 33 -4.08 8.24 8.63
CA PRO A 33 -4.80 7.68 7.47
C PRO A 33 -4.17 8.05 6.13
N ALA A 34 -3.68 9.27 6.00
CA ALA A 34 -3.09 9.70 4.74
C ALA A 34 -1.80 8.94 4.46
N PHE A 35 -1.00 8.74 5.49
CA PHE A 35 0.25 8.02 5.33
C PHE A 35 -0.01 6.55 5.02
N ILE A 36 -1.02 5.97 5.68
CA ILE A 36 -1.38 4.58 5.44
C ILE A 36 -1.89 4.40 4.00
N ALA A 37 -2.74 5.31 3.54
CA ALA A 37 -3.26 5.23 2.18
C ALA A 37 -2.12 5.37 1.18
N ASP A 38 -1.16 6.24 1.46
CA ASP A 38 -0.01 6.41 0.59
C ASP A 38 0.81 5.12 0.52
N ALA A 39 0.98 4.46 1.66
CA ALA A 39 1.73 3.21 1.70
C ALA A 39 1.04 2.14 0.87
N VAL A 40 -0.29 2.06 0.95
CA VAL A 40 -1.03 1.11 0.14
C VAL A 40 -0.81 1.42 -1.34
N GLY A 41 -0.78 2.72 -1.68
CA GLY A 41 -0.50 3.13 -3.06
C GLY A 41 0.87 2.71 -3.54
N VAL A 42 1.88 2.83 -2.68
CA VAL A 42 3.23 2.41 -3.03
C VAL A 42 3.25 0.91 -3.30
N LEU A 43 2.61 0.13 -2.45
CA LEU A 43 2.58 -1.32 -2.61
C LEU A 43 1.83 -1.72 -3.86
N ALA A 44 0.73 -1.03 -4.14
CA ALA A 44 -0.07 -1.34 -5.33
C ALA A 44 0.74 -1.04 -6.60
N ARG A 45 1.45 0.07 -6.61
CA ARG A 45 2.27 0.41 -7.78
C ARG A 45 3.43 -0.58 -7.95
N ALA A 46 4.00 -1.03 -6.85
CA ALA A 46 5.09 -1.98 -6.92
C ALA A 46 4.63 -3.32 -7.50
N ARG A 47 3.39 -3.71 -7.23
CA ARG A 47 2.87 -4.95 -7.78
C ARG A 47 2.30 -4.75 -9.18
N GLY A 48 1.93 -3.53 -9.53
CA GLY A 48 1.32 -3.22 -10.81
C GLY A 48 -0.13 -2.82 -10.63
N MET A 49 -0.42 -1.56 -10.88
CA MET A 49 -1.76 -1.02 -10.63
C MET A 49 -2.84 -1.77 -11.39
N GLY A 50 -2.59 -2.09 -12.65
CA GLY A 50 -3.59 -2.81 -13.43
C GLY A 50 -3.89 -4.19 -12.87
N LYS A 51 -2.85 -4.87 -12.42
CA LYS A 51 -3.03 -6.19 -11.85
C LYS A 51 -3.78 -6.12 -10.54
N VAL A 52 -3.41 -5.17 -9.69
CA VAL A 52 -4.08 -5.00 -8.40
C VAL A 52 -5.54 -4.64 -8.60
N ALA A 53 -5.83 -3.73 -9.53
CA ALA A 53 -7.20 -3.32 -9.79
C ALA A 53 -8.03 -4.52 -10.23
N ARG A 54 -7.48 -5.32 -11.14
CA ARG A 54 -8.21 -6.47 -11.63
C ARG A 54 -8.48 -7.47 -10.51
N GLU A 55 -7.48 -7.74 -9.69
CA GLU A 55 -7.65 -8.71 -8.62
C GLU A 55 -8.54 -8.18 -7.51
N ALA A 56 -8.57 -6.86 -7.33
CA ALA A 56 -9.44 -6.26 -6.33
C ALA A 56 -10.87 -6.03 -6.82
N GLY A 57 -11.09 -6.28 -8.11
CA GLY A 57 -12.42 -6.06 -8.67
C GLY A 57 -12.74 -4.58 -8.88
N LEU A 58 -11.72 -3.77 -9.15
CA LEU A 58 -11.90 -2.33 -9.33
C LEU A 58 -11.40 -1.93 -10.70
N SER A 59 -11.88 -0.80 -11.21
CA SER A 59 -11.28 -0.25 -12.40
C SER A 59 -9.97 0.38 -12.02
N ARG A 60 -9.08 0.49 -12.99
CA ARG A 60 -7.81 1.13 -12.75
C ARG A 60 -7.98 2.56 -12.29
N GLU A 61 -8.94 3.26 -12.92
CA GLU A 61 -9.21 4.63 -12.55
C GLU A 61 -9.72 4.75 -11.13
N SER A 62 -10.60 3.84 -10.72
CA SER A 62 -11.10 3.86 -9.35
C SER A 62 -9.99 3.61 -8.36
N LEU A 63 -9.09 2.71 -8.70
CA LEU A 63 -7.97 2.41 -7.82
C LEU A 63 -7.05 3.61 -7.68
N TYR A 64 -6.70 4.25 -8.81
CA TYR A 64 -5.84 5.42 -8.76
C TYR A 64 -6.47 6.53 -7.94
N ARG A 65 -7.76 6.74 -8.13
CA ARG A 65 -8.46 7.79 -7.40
C ARG A 65 -8.49 7.51 -5.90
N ALA A 66 -8.77 6.26 -5.54
CA ALA A 66 -8.89 5.89 -4.14
C ALA A 66 -7.55 6.03 -3.41
N LEU A 67 -6.45 5.74 -4.10
CA LEU A 67 -5.14 5.75 -3.48
C LEU A 67 -4.35 7.01 -3.72
N SER A 68 -4.99 8.04 -4.27
CA SER A 68 -4.31 9.31 -4.47
C SER A 68 -4.23 10.05 -3.15
N SER A 69 -3.40 11.07 -3.10
CA SER A 69 -3.21 11.82 -1.87
C SER A 69 -4.47 12.50 -1.38
N ASP A 70 -5.39 12.79 -2.32
CA ASP A 70 -6.67 13.39 -1.95
C ASP A 70 -7.72 12.33 -1.73
N GLY A 71 -7.41 11.08 -1.94
CA GLY A 71 -8.38 10.03 -1.81
C GLY A 71 -8.73 9.76 -0.38
N ASN A 72 -9.90 9.23 -0.20
CA ASN A 72 -10.34 8.84 1.13
C ASN A 72 -11.04 7.50 0.93
N PRO A 73 -10.29 6.46 0.66
CA PRO A 73 -10.89 5.18 0.30
C PRO A 73 -11.70 4.60 1.43
N GLU A 74 -12.80 3.97 1.05
CA GLU A 74 -13.61 3.28 2.02
C GLU A 74 -12.84 2.09 2.55
N PHE A 75 -13.16 1.69 3.76
CA PHE A 75 -12.49 0.54 4.35
C PHE A 75 -12.65 -0.71 3.50
N ALA A 76 -13.82 -0.89 2.91
CA ALA A 76 -14.04 -2.05 2.04
C ALA A 76 -13.07 -2.05 0.87
N THR A 77 -12.80 -0.88 0.30
CA THR A 77 -11.84 -0.77 -0.79
C THR A 77 -10.45 -1.14 -0.32
N ILE A 78 -10.07 -0.67 0.85
CA ILE A 78 -8.76 -0.99 1.40
C ILE A 78 -8.63 -2.49 1.61
N LEU A 79 -9.67 -3.15 2.12
CA LEU A 79 -9.61 -4.59 2.31
C LEU A 79 -9.44 -5.33 1.01
N LYS A 80 -10.12 -4.87 -0.04
CA LYS A 80 -9.99 -5.51 -1.35
C LYS A 80 -8.58 -5.36 -1.90
N VAL A 81 -8.01 -4.18 -1.73
CA VAL A 81 -6.66 -3.93 -2.22
C VAL A 81 -5.64 -4.73 -1.41
N MET A 82 -5.82 -4.79 -0.10
CA MET A 82 -4.91 -5.58 0.73
C MET A 82 -4.94 -7.05 0.33
N ALA A 83 -6.12 -7.57 0.04
CA ALA A 83 -6.22 -8.95 -0.41
C ALA A 83 -5.47 -9.15 -1.73
N ALA A 84 -5.58 -8.19 -2.63
CA ALA A 84 -4.87 -8.26 -3.90
C ALA A 84 -3.36 -8.12 -3.72
N LEU A 85 -2.93 -7.57 -2.60
CA LEU A 85 -1.52 -7.47 -2.28
C LEU A 85 -1.03 -8.66 -1.45
N HIS A 86 -1.93 -9.61 -1.20
CA HIS A 86 -1.63 -10.83 -0.41
C HIS A 86 -1.27 -10.46 1.02
N LEU A 87 -1.95 -9.45 1.56
CA LEU A 87 -1.72 -9.04 2.94
C LEU A 87 -3.00 -9.14 3.73
N ASN A 88 -2.89 -9.50 4.98
CA ASN A 88 -4.01 -9.56 5.89
C ASN A 88 -3.84 -8.54 6.99
N PHE A 89 -4.94 -7.96 7.42
CA PHE A 89 -4.89 -7.12 8.59
C PHE A 89 -4.91 -7.99 9.83
N LYS A 90 -4.26 -7.51 10.85
CA LYS A 90 -4.23 -8.23 12.11
C LYS A 90 -4.12 -7.19 13.21
N ALA A 91 -4.93 -7.32 14.22
CA ALA A 91 -4.89 -6.39 15.33
C ALA A 91 -3.99 -6.94 16.41
N THR A 92 -3.25 -6.07 17.04
CA THR A 92 -2.42 -6.43 18.17
C THR A 92 -2.74 -5.46 19.30
N PRO A 93 -2.53 -5.85 20.54
CA PRO A 93 -2.80 -4.93 21.64
C PRO A 93 -1.95 -3.68 21.51
N ALA A 94 -2.56 -2.55 21.78
CA ALA A 94 -1.82 -1.30 21.73
C ALA A 94 -1.00 -1.18 22.99
N LYS A 95 0.15 -0.50 22.85
CA LYS A 95 0.94 -0.25 24.01
C LYS A 95 0.31 0.82 24.81
N HIS A 96 0.30 0.68 26.10
CA HIS A 96 -0.21 1.71 26.97
C HIS A 96 0.94 2.38 27.62
N ILE A 97 0.85 3.64 27.79
CA ILE A 97 1.90 4.37 28.45
C ILE A 97 1.54 4.68 29.86
#